data_6aa01c0a7ca69c0179bd9b3fa291f0b0
#
_entry.id   6aa01c0a7ca69c0179bd9b3fa291f0b0
#
_cell.length_a   1.000
_cell.length_b   1.000
_cell.length_c   1.000
_cell.angle_alpha   90.00
_cell.angle_beta   90.00
_cell.angle_gamma   90.00
#
_symmetry.space_group_name_H-M   'P 1'
#
loop_
_entity.id
_entity.type
_entity.pdbx_description
1 polymer ?
#
loop_
_entity_poly.entity_id
_entity_poly.type
_entity_poly.pdbx_seq_one_letter_code
_entity_poly.pdbx_strand_id
1 'polypeptide(L)'
;MISNPIPWPNGARCACVISFDMDADSLIHIARPGDSHDRLYPISMGRYGPQVAVPRILETYRRLGIKQSFFIPGWCIETYPDAIEAILAGGHEIGHHGYLHEDPIDSPDQRRWFEKALEAHRKYCGGNPAGYRA
;
A
#
# COMPACT_ATOMS: atom_id res chain seq x y z
N MET A 1 5.17 27.09 18.70
CA MET A 1 3.70 27.02 18.63
C MET A 1 3.29 27.72 17.33
N ILE A 2 2.48 27.07 16.47
CA ILE A 2 2.00 27.71 15.24
C ILE A 2 1.00 28.78 15.65
N SER A 3 1.31 30.05 15.39
CA SER A 3 0.47 31.18 15.75
C SER A 3 -0.71 31.42 14.79
N ASN A 4 -0.69 30.75 13.66
CA ASN A 4 -1.71 30.87 12.61
C ASN A 4 -2.13 29.47 12.16
N PRO A 5 -3.17 28.85 12.78
CA PRO A 5 -3.60 27.51 12.42
C PRO A 5 -4.09 27.47 10.97
N ILE A 6 -3.72 26.39 10.27
CA ILE A 6 -4.17 26.15 8.90
C ILE A 6 -5.71 26.06 8.89
N PRO A 7 -6.40 26.82 8.03
CA PRO A 7 -7.84 26.69 7.88
C PRO A 7 -8.17 25.34 7.22
N TRP A 8 -8.76 24.44 7.99
CA TRP A 8 -9.23 23.17 7.48
C TRP A 8 -10.53 23.33 6.67
N PRO A 9 -10.75 22.53 5.63
CA PRO A 9 -12.00 22.54 4.87
C PRO A 9 -13.23 22.35 5.76
N ASN A 10 -14.36 22.96 5.36
CA ASN A 10 -15.66 22.83 6.04
C ASN A 10 -15.67 23.26 7.52
N GLY A 11 -14.75 24.15 7.92
CA GLY A 11 -14.68 24.63 9.31
C GLY A 11 -14.21 23.58 10.32
N ALA A 12 -13.57 22.51 9.87
CA ALA A 12 -13.02 21.48 10.74
C ALA A 12 -11.92 22.06 11.64
N ARG A 13 -11.85 21.60 12.88
CA ARG A 13 -10.84 22.03 13.85
C ARG A 13 -9.51 21.26 13.72
N CYS A 14 -9.55 20.07 13.14
CA CYS A 14 -8.40 19.23 12.87
C CYS A 14 -8.71 18.28 11.71
N ALA A 15 -7.66 17.66 11.15
CA ALA A 15 -7.77 16.55 10.23
C ALA A 15 -6.99 15.35 10.78
N CYS A 16 -7.52 14.16 10.59
CA CYS A 16 -6.86 12.90 10.92
C CYS A 16 -6.74 12.08 9.65
N VAL A 17 -5.53 11.63 9.36
CA VAL A 17 -5.24 10.71 8.24
C VAL A 17 -4.88 9.36 8.82
N ILE A 18 -5.55 8.32 8.33
CA ILE A 18 -5.20 6.93 8.65
C ILE A 18 -4.68 6.30 7.37
N SER A 19 -3.52 5.66 7.46
CA SER A 19 -2.93 4.94 6.34
C SER A 19 -2.26 3.65 6.82
N PHE A 20 -2.27 2.63 5.97
CA PHE A 20 -1.53 1.38 6.18
C PHE A 20 -0.67 1.06 4.97
N ASP A 21 0.46 0.44 5.23
CA ASP A 21 1.30 -0.16 4.22
C ASP A 21 0.96 -1.66 4.14
N MET A 22 0.76 -2.16 2.92
CA MET A 22 0.47 -3.58 2.68
C MET A 22 1.63 -4.21 1.91
N ASP A 23 2.73 -4.46 2.62
CA ASP A 23 3.97 -4.99 2.03
C ASP A 23 3.90 -6.50 1.81
N ALA A 24 3.02 -7.17 2.55
CA ALA A 24 2.86 -8.61 2.47
C ALA A 24 4.21 -9.36 2.55
N ASP A 25 4.44 -10.31 1.66
CA ASP A 25 5.70 -11.05 1.57
C ASP A 25 6.71 -10.43 0.58
N SER A 26 6.44 -9.24 0.01
CA SER A 26 7.40 -8.53 -0.85
C SER A 26 8.74 -8.28 -0.16
N LEU A 27 8.69 -7.95 1.14
CA LEU A 27 9.89 -7.74 1.97
C LEU A 27 10.79 -8.99 2.04
N ILE A 28 10.20 -10.18 1.98
CA ILE A 28 10.97 -11.42 2.00
C ILE A 28 11.64 -11.64 0.64
N HIS A 29 10.93 -11.33 -0.44
CA HIS A 29 11.44 -11.47 -1.80
C HIS A 29 12.59 -10.50 -2.08
N ILE A 30 12.51 -9.26 -1.62
CA ILE A 30 13.61 -8.30 -1.78
C ILE A 30 14.80 -8.61 -0.88
N ALA A 31 14.56 -9.03 0.37
CA ALA A 31 15.64 -9.35 1.31
C ALA A 31 16.35 -10.68 0.99
N ARG A 32 15.69 -11.58 0.26
CA ARG A 32 16.15 -12.94 -0.02
C ARG A 32 15.86 -13.36 -1.46
N PRO A 33 16.39 -12.67 -2.48
CA PRO A 33 16.03 -12.91 -3.88
C PRO A 33 16.40 -14.32 -4.38
N GLY A 34 17.37 -15.00 -3.75
CA GLY A 34 17.82 -16.32 -4.15
C GLY A 34 17.07 -17.50 -3.51
N ASP A 35 16.49 -17.33 -2.33
CA ASP A 35 15.90 -18.41 -1.52
C ASP A 35 14.56 -18.05 -0.86
N SER A 36 13.95 -16.95 -1.26
CA SER A 36 12.69 -16.49 -0.64
C SER A 36 11.59 -17.54 -0.69
N HIS A 37 11.47 -18.27 -1.79
CA HIS A 37 10.43 -19.29 -1.99
C HIS A 37 10.54 -20.48 -1.04
N ASP A 38 11.72 -20.75 -0.50
CA ASP A 38 11.98 -21.81 0.46
C ASP A 38 11.71 -21.38 1.91
N ARG A 39 11.37 -20.10 2.11
CA ARG A 39 11.12 -19.49 3.42
C ARG A 39 9.65 -19.51 3.82
N LEU A 40 9.09 -20.68 4.03
CA LEU A 40 7.65 -20.87 4.26
C LEU A 40 7.10 -20.07 5.43
N TYR A 41 7.83 -20.02 6.57
CA TYR A 41 7.38 -19.32 7.76
C TYR A 41 7.23 -17.79 7.55
N PRO A 42 8.26 -17.04 7.16
CA PRO A 42 8.11 -15.60 6.94
C PRO A 42 7.15 -15.27 5.79
N ILE A 43 7.13 -16.04 4.71
CA ILE A 43 6.14 -15.88 3.63
C ILE A 43 4.71 -16.03 4.17
N SER A 44 4.45 -17.07 4.96
CA SER A 44 3.13 -17.29 5.56
C SER A 44 2.70 -16.12 6.45
N MET A 45 3.64 -15.56 7.22
CA MET A 45 3.36 -14.36 8.03
C MET A 45 3.06 -13.13 7.16
N GLY A 46 3.80 -12.91 6.08
CA GLY A 46 3.55 -11.80 5.16
C GLY A 46 2.18 -11.89 4.49
N ARG A 47 1.77 -13.09 4.09
CA ARG A 47 0.46 -13.36 3.47
C ARG A 47 -0.74 -13.12 4.38
N TYR A 48 -0.53 -13.10 5.68
CA TYR A 48 -1.60 -12.74 6.63
C TYR A 48 -2.18 -11.35 6.33
N GLY A 49 -1.35 -10.39 5.91
CA GLY A 49 -1.76 -9.03 5.54
C GLY A 49 -2.90 -9.02 4.55
N PRO A 50 -2.66 -9.38 3.28
CA PRO A 50 -3.69 -9.34 2.24
C PRO A 50 -4.84 -10.33 2.46
N GLN A 51 -4.57 -11.52 3.05
CA GLN A 51 -5.57 -12.58 3.15
C GLN A 51 -6.48 -12.45 4.36
N VAL A 52 -6.01 -11.87 5.47
CA VAL A 52 -6.74 -11.83 6.74
C VAL A 52 -6.89 -10.42 7.29
N ALA A 53 -5.78 -9.65 7.36
CA ALA A 53 -5.82 -8.33 7.97
C ALA A 53 -6.62 -7.33 7.14
N VAL A 54 -6.42 -7.29 5.82
CA VAL A 54 -7.16 -6.38 4.92
C VAL A 54 -8.68 -6.58 5.03
N PRO A 55 -9.25 -7.77 4.87
CA PRO A 55 -10.70 -7.97 5.06
C PRO A 55 -11.21 -7.48 6.42
N ARG A 56 -10.47 -7.72 7.49
CA ARG A 56 -10.86 -7.29 8.86
C ARG A 56 -10.81 -5.76 9.01
N ILE A 57 -9.80 -5.11 8.45
CA ILE A 57 -9.66 -3.65 8.44
C ILE A 57 -10.80 -3.03 7.65
N LEU A 58 -11.09 -3.55 6.45
CA LEU A 58 -12.15 -3.05 5.59
C LEU A 58 -13.54 -3.16 6.26
N GLU A 59 -13.83 -4.28 6.92
CA GLU A 59 -15.08 -4.44 7.67
C GLU A 59 -15.19 -3.45 8.83
N THR A 60 -14.09 -3.23 9.56
CA THR A 60 -14.06 -2.26 10.65
C THR A 60 -14.34 -0.84 10.12
N TYR A 61 -13.71 -0.46 9.01
CA TYR A 61 -13.87 0.87 8.43
C TYR A 61 -15.23 1.06 7.77
N ARG A 62 -15.78 0.04 7.17
CA ARG A 62 -17.16 0.07 6.68
C ARG A 62 -18.15 0.39 7.81
N ARG A 63 -17.99 -0.25 8.97
CA ARG A 63 -18.85 0.00 10.16
C ARG A 63 -18.68 1.41 10.73
N LEU A 64 -17.48 1.97 10.66
CA LEU A 64 -17.16 3.30 11.20
C LEU A 64 -17.31 4.43 10.19
N GLY A 65 -17.60 4.13 8.93
CA GLY A 65 -17.67 5.13 7.85
C GLY A 65 -16.33 5.80 7.54
N ILE A 66 -15.21 5.11 7.83
CA ILE A 66 -13.87 5.64 7.63
C ILE A 66 -13.34 5.26 6.26
N LYS A 67 -12.67 6.20 5.59
CA LYS A 67 -11.86 5.97 4.39
C LYS A 67 -10.39 6.21 4.74
N GLN A 68 -9.52 5.45 4.09
CA GLN A 68 -8.07 5.55 4.31
C GLN A 68 -7.30 5.37 3.01
N SER A 69 -6.00 5.66 3.04
CA SER A 69 -5.04 5.35 1.99
C SER A 69 -4.22 4.11 2.37
N PHE A 70 -4.17 3.14 1.45
CA PHE A 70 -3.27 2.01 1.53
C PHE A 70 -2.06 2.28 0.62
N PHE A 71 -0.84 2.17 1.12
CA PHE A 71 0.36 2.20 0.30
C PHE A 71 0.79 0.77 0.01
N ILE A 72 0.86 0.42 -1.28
CA ILE A 72 0.99 -0.98 -1.69
C ILE A 72 2.08 -1.10 -2.77
N PRO A 73 3.10 -1.96 -2.56
CA PRO A 73 4.08 -2.27 -3.59
C PRO A 73 3.42 -2.83 -4.85
N GLY A 74 3.93 -2.47 -6.02
CA GLY A 74 3.38 -2.91 -7.30
C GLY A 74 3.32 -4.43 -7.43
N TRP A 75 4.32 -5.13 -6.90
CA TRP A 75 4.33 -6.59 -6.83
C TRP A 75 3.16 -7.15 -6.01
N CYS A 76 2.83 -6.51 -4.89
CA CYS A 76 1.68 -6.91 -4.07
C CYS A 76 0.36 -6.67 -4.80
N ILE A 77 0.25 -5.58 -5.58
CA ILE A 77 -0.91 -5.29 -6.42
C ILE A 77 -1.14 -6.42 -7.43
N GLU A 78 -0.08 -6.91 -8.07
CA GLU A 78 -0.15 -8.02 -9.04
C GLU A 78 -0.42 -9.38 -8.39
N THR A 79 0.11 -9.58 -7.17
CA THR A 79 0.07 -10.90 -6.50
C THR A 79 -1.22 -11.13 -5.73
N TYR A 80 -1.85 -10.06 -5.23
CA TYR A 80 -3.05 -10.13 -4.38
C TYR A 80 -4.23 -9.34 -4.95
N PRO A 81 -4.68 -9.63 -6.19
CA PRO A 81 -5.72 -8.85 -6.86
C PRO A 81 -7.03 -8.80 -6.08
N ASP A 82 -7.41 -9.87 -5.38
CA ASP A 82 -8.65 -9.90 -4.58
C ASP A 82 -8.62 -8.87 -3.44
N ALA A 83 -7.47 -8.69 -2.78
CA ALA A 83 -7.30 -7.66 -1.74
C ALA A 83 -7.37 -6.25 -2.35
N ILE A 84 -6.79 -6.04 -3.53
CA ILE A 84 -6.83 -4.77 -4.25
C ILE A 84 -8.27 -4.43 -4.64
N GLU A 85 -9.00 -5.37 -5.23
CA GLU A 85 -10.40 -5.18 -5.60
C GLU A 85 -11.26 -4.84 -4.37
N ALA A 86 -11.08 -5.55 -3.26
CA ALA A 86 -11.82 -5.29 -2.02
C ALA A 86 -11.52 -3.89 -1.44
N ILE A 87 -10.26 -3.44 -1.47
CA ILE A 87 -9.86 -2.09 -1.04
C ILE A 87 -10.54 -1.02 -1.90
N LEU A 88 -10.49 -1.18 -3.23
CA LEU A 88 -11.09 -0.23 -4.17
C LEU A 88 -12.63 -0.22 -4.06
N ALA A 89 -13.26 -1.39 -3.98
CA ALA A 89 -14.70 -1.52 -3.78
C ALA A 89 -15.17 -0.89 -2.46
N GLY A 90 -14.31 -0.92 -1.44
CA GLY A 90 -14.51 -0.18 -0.19
C GLY A 90 -14.42 1.34 -0.32
N GLY A 91 -14.01 1.86 -1.47
CA GLY A 91 -13.80 3.30 -1.72
C GLY A 91 -12.59 3.86 -0.98
N HIS A 92 -11.58 3.05 -0.76
CA HIS A 92 -10.28 3.44 -0.20
C HIS A 92 -9.31 3.81 -1.31
N GLU A 93 -8.32 4.63 -0.98
CA GLU A 93 -7.25 5.01 -1.90
C GLU A 93 -6.11 3.98 -1.86
N ILE A 94 -5.48 3.74 -3.02
CA ILE A 94 -4.23 2.99 -3.12
C ILE A 94 -3.14 3.93 -3.62
N GLY A 95 -2.12 4.15 -2.80
CA GLY A 95 -0.91 4.91 -3.09
C GLY A 95 0.25 4.02 -3.51
N HIS A 96 1.22 4.62 -4.18
CA HIS A 96 2.43 3.95 -4.65
C HIS A 96 3.42 3.68 -3.50
N HIS A 97 4.04 2.48 -3.48
CA HIS A 97 5.01 2.07 -2.45
C HIS A 97 6.20 1.28 -3.02
N GLY A 98 6.77 1.77 -4.13
CA GLY A 98 7.77 0.99 -4.87
C GLY A 98 7.14 -0.20 -5.61
N TYR A 99 8.00 -1.09 -6.14
CA TYR A 99 7.54 -2.33 -6.76
C TYR A 99 7.67 -3.53 -5.82
N LEU A 100 8.85 -3.76 -5.22
CA LEU A 100 9.12 -4.78 -4.17
C LEU A 100 9.48 -4.14 -2.83
N HIS A 101 9.14 -2.86 -2.61
CA HIS A 101 9.60 -2.07 -1.47
C HIS A 101 11.13 -1.82 -1.52
N GLU A 102 11.62 -1.43 -2.69
CA GLU A 102 13.03 -1.11 -2.89
C GLU A 102 13.43 0.15 -2.10
N ASP A 103 14.66 0.15 -1.57
CA ASP A 103 15.24 1.36 -0.99
C ASP A 103 15.43 2.42 -2.11
N PRO A 104 14.74 3.56 -2.04
CA PRO A 104 14.83 4.58 -3.08
C PRO A 104 16.18 5.30 -3.12
N ILE A 105 16.99 5.21 -2.06
CA ILE A 105 18.29 5.90 -1.96
C ILE A 105 19.38 5.09 -2.65
N ASP A 106 19.42 3.78 -2.42
CA ASP A 106 20.53 2.93 -2.83
C ASP A 106 20.27 2.08 -4.07
N SER A 107 19.05 2.10 -4.61
CA SER A 107 18.74 1.31 -5.80
C SER A 107 19.24 2.01 -7.08
N PRO A 108 20.13 1.40 -7.86
CA PRO A 108 20.58 1.96 -9.14
C PRO A 108 19.46 2.00 -10.20
N ASP A 109 18.44 1.18 -10.02
CA ASP A 109 17.32 1.03 -10.96
C ASP A 109 16.02 1.70 -10.47
N GLN A 110 16.11 2.74 -9.64
CA GLN A 110 14.95 3.42 -9.04
C GLN A 110 13.84 3.74 -10.05
N ARG A 111 14.19 4.37 -11.17
CA ARG A 111 13.22 4.74 -12.20
C ARG A 111 12.48 3.52 -12.75
N ARG A 112 13.19 2.45 -13.04
CA ARG A 112 12.62 1.21 -13.59
C ARG A 112 11.60 0.58 -12.62
N TRP A 113 11.95 0.51 -11.33
CA TRP A 113 11.05 -0.04 -10.31
C TRP A 113 9.84 0.85 -10.09
N PHE A 114 10.05 2.16 -10.06
CA PHE A 114 8.97 3.13 -9.94
C PHE A 114 7.98 3.01 -11.12
N GLU A 115 8.48 3.00 -12.35
CA GLU A 115 7.65 2.84 -13.55
C GLU A 115 6.91 1.51 -13.58
N LYS A 116 7.57 0.43 -13.19
CA LYS A 116 6.94 -0.90 -13.10
C LYS A 116 5.78 -0.92 -12.10
N ALA A 117 5.93 -0.28 -10.95
CA ALA A 117 4.84 -0.14 -10.00
C ALA A 117 3.69 0.71 -10.55
N LEU A 118 3.98 1.79 -11.30
CA LEU A 118 2.94 2.57 -11.99
C LEU A 118 2.17 1.75 -13.03
N GLU A 119 2.82 0.82 -13.72
CA GLU A 119 2.15 -0.10 -14.65
C GLU A 119 1.16 -1.00 -13.91
N ALA A 120 1.55 -1.57 -12.75
CA ALA A 120 0.65 -2.33 -11.90
C ALA A 120 -0.56 -1.49 -11.44
N HIS A 121 -0.33 -0.25 -11.00
CA HIS A 121 -1.43 0.67 -10.65
C HIS A 121 -2.39 0.92 -11.81
N ARG A 122 -1.88 1.23 -12.99
CA ARG A 122 -2.74 1.47 -14.17
C ARG A 122 -3.58 0.27 -14.53
N LYS A 123 -3.00 -0.92 -14.42
CA LYS A 123 -3.65 -2.18 -14.81
C LYS A 123 -4.72 -2.62 -13.81
N TYR A 124 -4.45 -2.51 -12.51
CA TYR A 124 -5.30 -3.10 -11.47
C TYR A 124 -6.09 -2.06 -10.66
N CYS A 125 -5.61 -0.80 -10.57
CA CYS A 125 -6.27 0.24 -9.79
C CYS A 125 -6.98 1.29 -10.65
N GLY A 126 -6.95 1.15 -11.99
CA GLY A 126 -7.69 2.02 -12.90
C GLY A 126 -7.02 3.37 -13.21
N GLY A 127 -5.77 3.59 -12.78
CA GLY A 127 -5.06 4.84 -13.06
C GLY A 127 -3.75 5.00 -12.31
N ASN A 128 -3.18 6.20 -12.38
CA ASN A 128 -1.99 6.53 -11.60
C ASN A 128 -2.38 6.83 -10.14
N PRO A 129 -1.55 6.42 -9.17
CA PRO A 129 -1.75 6.80 -7.77
C PRO A 129 -1.56 8.31 -7.57
N ALA A 130 -2.28 8.89 -6.59
CA ALA A 130 -2.17 10.31 -6.27
C ALA A 130 -0.88 10.66 -5.48
N GLY A 131 -0.26 9.66 -4.85
CA GLY A 131 0.92 9.88 -4.01
C GLY A 131 1.82 8.65 -3.90
N TYR A 132 3.00 8.89 -3.36
CA TYR A 132 4.06 7.92 -3.11
C TYR A 132 4.49 7.96 -1.65
N ARG A 133 4.79 6.80 -1.10
CA ARG A 133 5.49 6.60 0.18
C ARG A 133 6.74 5.77 -0.09
N ALA A 134 7.90 6.24 0.44
CA ALA A 134 9.17 5.52 0.43
C ALA A 134 9.19 4.44 1.52
#